data_f111273825346bbfa8c3c8848a250735
#
_entry.id   f111273825346bbfa8c3c8848a250735
#
_cell.length_a   1.000
_cell.length_b   1.000
_cell.length_c   1.000
_cell.angle_alpha   90.00
_cell.angle_beta   90.00
_cell.angle_gamma   90.00
#
_symmetry.space_group_name_H-M   'P 1'
#
loop_
_entity.id
_entity.type
_entity.pdbx_description
1 polymer ?
#
loop_
_entity_poly.entity_id
_entity_poly.type
_entity_poly.pdbx_seq_one_letter_code
_entity_poly.pdbx_strand_id
1 'polypeptide(L)'
;MLSKASERNKVILVTTRPVWVFGKNSWNNSLQTFLNPEICLLSVPSHTINLVGKNWLNKFSCLDGLLAQGQNKWKKRLILFTSPNSVEALFKVMRIGSSSRVQSKLLRKKINFLIKMLSEWVNRTNILTIGAIGKGTALKFEDEFLKFFKIKNRLENILLENIVYSLDSPSGVSWVGQHMEFIRTRHIYIMEGKENSTGLSDNLKKRCRKVCRVKIYSREKMPIHQDNLKYFTGKLGCEGLNNGLINFLNERFVVLMTTSTNLGKNIDFFKELVGKDSLEIITHHKKIVDDLKKLDPKVPCTLVDSLSPKAFASEINKLSMKNN
;
A
#
# COMPACT_ATOMS: atom_id res chain seq x y z
N MET A 1 -25.28 43.49 14.22
CA MET A 1 -24.92 43.13 12.85
C MET A 1 -23.90 41.97 12.96
N LEU A 2 -24.39 40.73 12.89
CA LEU A 2 -23.54 39.56 12.85
C LEU A 2 -22.99 39.45 11.42
N SER A 3 -21.68 39.60 11.24
CA SER A 3 -21.01 39.44 9.98
C SER A 3 -21.35 38.06 9.44
N LYS A 4 -21.98 37.98 8.26
CA LYS A 4 -22.04 36.75 7.47
C LYS A 4 -20.59 36.32 7.18
N ALA A 5 -20.10 35.41 8.01
CA ALA A 5 -18.89 34.65 7.64
C ALA A 5 -19.22 34.02 6.28
N SER A 6 -18.45 34.37 5.24
CA SER A 6 -18.59 33.79 3.92
C SER A 6 -18.56 32.27 4.08
N GLU A 7 -19.63 31.59 3.71
CA GLU A 7 -19.65 30.13 3.57
C GLU A 7 -18.61 29.80 2.51
N ARG A 8 -17.40 29.55 2.96
CA ARG A 8 -16.33 29.03 2.08
C ARG A 8 -16.72 27.60 1.72
N ASN A 9 -16.86 27.33 0.44
CA ASN A 9 -17.11 25.99 -0.06
C ASN A 9 -16.01 25.06 0.47
N LYS A 10 -16.36 24.16 1.38
CA LYS A 10 -15.41 23.19 1.94
C LYS A 10 -15.09 22.15 0.89
N VAL A 11 -13.83 21.76 0.81
CA VAL A 11 -13.41 20.61 0.00
C VAL A 11 -13.51 19.35 0.84
N ILE A 12 -14.24 18.37 0.35
CA ILE A 12 -14.34 17.05 0.96
C ILE A 12 -13.51 16.08 0.14
N LEU A 13 -12.44 15.60 0.74
CA LEU A 13 -11.57 14.58 0.13
C LEU A 13 -11.96 13.20 0.62
N VAL A 14 -12.35 12.32 -0.30
CA VAL A 14 -12.64 10.91 0.01
C VAL A 14 -11.54 10.02 -0.52
N THR A 15 -10.93 9.23 0.34
CA THR A 15 -9.97 8.21 -0.07
C THR A 15 -10.59 6.83 -0.11
N THR A 16 -10.48 6.15 -1.25
CA THR A 16 -10.92 4.75 -1.41
C THR A 16 -9.78 3.75 -1.16
N ARG A 17 -8.67 4.23 -0.60
CA ARG A 17 -7.49 3.41 -0.37
C ARG A 17 -7.79 2.23 0.56
N PRO A 18 -7.30 1.02 0.25
CA PRO A 18 -7.44 -0.14 1.13
C PRO A 18 -6.90 0.12 2.53
N VAL A 19 -7.58 -0.39 3.55
CA VAL A 19 -7.18 -0.27 4.95
C VAL A 19 -6.91 -1.64 5.57
N TRP A 20 -5.98 -1.67 6.52
CA TRP A 20 -5.76 -2.85 7.34
C TRP A 20 -6.86 -3.00 8.40
N VAL A 21 -7.39 -4.21 8.58
CA VAL A 21 -8.38 -4.50 9.64
C VAL A 21 -7.79 -4.21 11.02
N PHE A 22 -6.50 -4.52 11.20
CA PHE A 22 -5.78 -4.22 12.43
C PHE A 22 -4.66 -3.21 12.16
N GLY A 23 -4.73 -2.08 12.83
CA GLY A 23 -3.70 -1.05 12.79
C GLY A 23 -4.17 0.29 12.22
N LYS A 24 -3.38 1.34 12.47
CA LYS A 24 -3.63 2.68 11.96
C LYS A 24 -3.33 2.74 10.47
N ASN A 25 -4.16 3.42 9.70
CA ASN A 25 -3.88 3.73 8.30
C ASN A 25 -2.82 4.84 8.22
N SER A 26 -1.56 4.45 8.27
CA SER A 26 -0.43 5.39 8.32
C SER A 26 -0.40 6.33 7.11
N TRP A 27 -0.87 5.88 5.94
CA TRP A 27 -0.89 6.70 4.73
C TRP A 27 -1.92 7.83 4.82
N ASN A 28 -3.17 7.52 5.22
CA ASN A 28 -4.22 8.54 5.38
C ASN A 28 -3.85 9.54 6.49
N ASN A 29 -3.27 9.05 7.59
CA ASN A 29 -2.79 9.92 8.65
C ASN A 29 -1.68 10.85 8.15
N SER A 30 -0.72 10.32 7.37
CA SER A 30 0.31 11.16 6.75
C SER A 30 -0.26 12.13 5.71
N LEU A 31 -1.27 11.71 4.92
CA LEU A 31 -1.94 12.62 4.01
C LEU A 31 -2.56 13.80 4.77
N GLN A 32 -3.29 13.52 5.84
CA GLN A 32 -3.95 14.53 6.66
C GLN A 32 -2.98 15.58 7.22
N THR A 33 -1.74 15.20 7.56
CA THR A 33 -0.75 16.17 8.07
C THR A 33 -0.27 17.17 7.02
N PHE A 34 -0.49 16.91 5.73
CA PHE A 34 -0.08 17.80 4.63
C PHE A 34 -1.26 18.55 4.00
N LEU A 35 -2.50 18.19 4.34
CA LEU A 35 -3.69 18.86 3.82
C LEU A 35 -3.91 20.21 4.55
N ASN A 36 -4.48 21.19 3.82
CA ASN A 36 -4.98 22.42 4.43
C ASN A 36 -6.04 22.08 5.47
N PRO A 37 -6.11 22.82 6.61
CA PRO A 37 -7.08 22.56 7.69
C PRO A 37 -8.55 22.62 7.25
N GLU A 38 -8.86 23.32 6.17
CA GLU A 38 -10.19 23.47 5.60
C GLU A 38 -10.67 22.23 4.84
N ILE A 39 -9.76 21.28 4.53
CA ILE A 39 -10.08 20.07 3.79
C ILE A 39 -10.50 18.95 4.74
N CYS A 40 -11.72 18.48 4.60
CA CYS A 40 -12.22 17.33 5.34
C CYS A 40 -11.78 16.03 4.67
N LEU A 41 -11.01 15.18 5.35
CA LEU A 41 -10.60 13.87 4.85
C LEU A 41 -11.53 12.78 5.34
N LEU A 42 -12.22 12.12 4.42
CA LEU A 42 -13.03 10.93 4.66
C LEU A 42 -12.32 9.68 4.10
N SER A 43 -12.49 8.55 4.77
CA SER A 43 -11.96 7.26 4.29
C SER A 43 -13.10 6.29 4.04
N VAL A 44 -13.26 5.88 2.77
CA VAL A 44 -14.20 4.86 2.33
C VAL A 44 -13.39 3.77 1.62
N PRO A 45 -12.81 2.85 2.37
CA PRO A 45 -11.88 1.88 1.78
C PRO A 45 -12.60 0.94 0.82
N SER A 46 -12.03 0.77 -0.37
CA SER A 46 -12.51 -0.21 -1.36
C SER A 46 -12.28 -1.66 -0.95
N HIS A 47 -11.33 -1.88 -0.05
CA HIS A 47 -10.95 -3.20 0.45
C HIS A 47 -10.43 -3.10 1.88
N THR A 48 -10.66 -4.16 2.66
CA THR A 48 -9.88 -4.42 3.87
C THR A 48 -8.72 -5.36 3.56
N ILE A 49 -7.63 -5.19 4.30
CA ILE A 49 -6.44 -6.02 4.18
C ILE A 49 -6.27 -6.79 5.49
N ASN A 50 -6.21 -8.11 5.38
CA ASN A 50 -6.02 -9.03 6.48
C ASN A 50 -4.70 -9.79 6.34
N LEU A 51 -4.05 -10.09 7.45
CA LEU A 51 -2.93 -11.03 7.44
C LEU A 51 -3.47 -12.45 7.20
N VAL A 52 -2.88 -13.17 6.26
CA VAL A 52 -3.18 -14.59 6.07
C VAL A 52 -2.67 -15.38 7.27
N GLY A 53 -3.45 -16.37 7.72
CA GLY A 53 -3.14 -17.18 8.90
C GLY A 53 -1.71 -17.76 8.91
N LYS A 54 -1.24 -18.17 10.07
CA LYS A 54 0.16 -18.50 10.43
C LYS A 54 0.87 -19.54 9.54
N ASN A 55 0.14 -20.29 8.73
CA ASN A 55 0.68 -21.37 7.88
C ASN A 55 1.70 -20.92 6.82
N TRP A 56 1.70 -19.64 6.42
CA TRP A 56 2.71 -19.12 5.49
C TRP A 56 4.12 -19.08 6.08
N LEU A 57 4.26 -18.96 7.42
CA LEU A 57 5.54 -19.03 8.10
C LEU A 57 6.20 -20.40 7.94
N ASN A 58 5.43 -21.47 7.69
CA ASN A 58 5.98 -22.78 7.39
C ASN A 58 6.74 -22.79 6.05
N LYS A 59 6.43 -21.89 5.13
CA LYS A 59 7.18 -21.74 3.87
C LYS A 59 8.56 -21.13 4.08
N PHE A 60 8.77 -20.42 5.17
CA PHE A 60 10.09 -19.97 5.59
C PHE A 60 10.89 -21.03 6.36
N SER A 61 10.25 -22.14 6.78
CA SER A 61 10.97 -23.23 7.42
C SER A 61 11.99 -23.89 6.50
N CYS A 62 11.81 -23.79 5.18
CA CYS A 62 12.88 -24.17 4.24
C CYS A 62 14.10 -23.23 4.30
N LEU A 63 14.01 -22.10 4.99
CA LEU A 63 15.14 -21.26 5.38
C LEU A 63 15.82 -21.77 6.67
N ASP A 64 15.09 -22.48 7.56
CA ASP A 64 15.64 -23.04 8.80
C ASP A 64 16.77 -24.06 8.54
N GLY A 65 16.63 -24.89 7.49
CA GLY A 65 17.66 -25.85 7.07
C GLY A 65 18.97 -25.23 6.60
N LEU A 66 19.05 -23.93 6.52
CA LEU A 66 20.15 -23.18 5.93
C LEU A 66 21.04 -22.47 6.95
N LEU A 67 20.51 -22.17 8.13
CA LEU A 67 21.32 -21.75 9.27
C LEU A 67 21.95 -22.97 10.00
N ALA A 68 21.31 -24.14 9.88
CA ALA A 68 21.77 -25.37 10.53
C ALA A 68 22.83 -26.11 9.73
N GLN A 69 22.91 -25.92 8.41
CA GLN A 69 23.94 -26.57 7.57
C GLN A 69 25.10 -25.61 7.35
N GLY A 70 26.25 -26.00 7.91
CA GLY A 70 27.51 -25.29 7.88
C GLY A 70 27.88 -24.57 6.59
N GLN A 71 28.79 -23.66 6.66
CA GLN A 71 29.16 -22.56 5.75
C GLN A 71 29.26 -22.85 4.24
N ASN A 72 29.24 -24.11 3.79
CA ASN A 72 29.61 -24.47 2.43
C ASN A 72 28.47 -24.60 1.40
N LYS A 73 27.21 -24.27 1.71
CA LYS A 73 26.08 -24.37 0.75
C LYS A 73 25.12 -23.18 0.79
N TRP A 74 25.62 -21.98 0.88
CA TRP A 74 24.79 -20.77 0.81
C TRP A 74 24.25 -20.57 -0.61
N LYS A 75 23.00 -21.01 -0.82
CA LYS A 75 22.30 -20.68 -2.07
C LYS A 75 21.84 -19.22 -1.99
N LYS A 76 22.21 -18.43 -2.98
CA LYS A 76 21.75 -17.04 -3.13
C LYS A 76 20.23 -16.97 -3.13
N ARG A 77 19.64 -16.03 -2.42
CA ARG A 77 18.19 -15.87 -2.24
C ARG A 77 17.73 -14.50 -2.56
N LEU A 78 16.47 -14.45 -2.97
CA LEU A 78 15.76 -13.21 -3.23
C LEU A 78 14.42 -13.27 -2.53
N ILE A 79 14.11 -12.28 -1.70
CA ILE A 79 12.76 -12.00 -1.25
C ILE A 79 12.22 -10.90 -2.13
N LEU A 80 11.21 -11.22 -2.96
CA LEU A 80 10.60 -10.30 -3.91
C LEU A 80 9.24 -9.84 -3.39
N PHE A 81 9.10 -8.55 -3.13
CA PHE A 81 7.85 -7.92 -2.73
C PHE A 81 7.09 -7.42 -3.94
N THR A 82 5.83 -7.86 -4.08
CA THR A 82 4.99 -7.49 -5.23
C THR A 82 4.25 -6.17 -5.04
N SER A 83 4.17 -5.68 -3.81
CA SER A 83 3.44 -4.45 -3.48
C SER A 83 3.84 -3.88 -2.11
N PRO A 84 3.56 -2.60 -1.83
CA PRO A 84 3.73 -2.02 -0.50
C PRO A 84 2.98 -2.79 0.61
N ASN A 85 1.81 -3.37 0.30
CA ASN A 85 1.05 -4.17 1.26
C ASN A 85 1.78 -5.45 1.66
N SER A 86 2.53 -6.07 0.74
CA SER A 86 3.31 -7.27 1.07
C SER A 86 4.49 -6.96 2.00
N VAL A 87 5.08 -5.78 1.88
CA VAL A 87 6.09 -5.28 2.81
C VAL A 87 5.46 -5.05 4.19
N GLU A 88 4.38 -4.28 4.24
CA GLU A 88 3.71 -3.95 5.50
C GLU A 88 3.22 -5.19 6.23
N ALA A 89 2.69 -6.19 5.50
CA ALA A 89 2.29 -7.48 6.07
C ALA A 89 3.46 -8.19 6.77
N LEU A 90 4.63 -8.23 6.14
CA LEU A 90 5.82 -8.85 6.72
C LEU A 90 6.20 -8.18 8.04
N PHE A 91 6.33 -6.86 8.03
CA PHE A 91 6.73 -6.11 9.22
C PHE A 91 5.66 -6.13 10.33
N LYS A 92 4.36 -6.15 9.99
CA LYS A 92 3.29 -6.38 10.98
C LYS A 92 3.44 -7.72 11.68
N VAL A 93 3.70 -8.79 10.94
CA VAL A 93 3.92 -10.11 11.54
C VAL A 93 5.14 -10.12 12.45
N MET A 94 6.24 -9.49 12.03
CA MET A 94 7.44 -9.40 12.88
C MET A 94 7.16 -8.63 14.17
N ARG A 95 6.41 -7.51 14.12
CA ARG A 95 6.00 -6.74 15.32
C ARG A 95 5.11 -7.57 16.25
N ILE A 96 4.12 -8.29 15.70
CA ILE A 96 3.25 -9.18 16.48
C ILE A 96 4.09 -10.27 17.14
N GLY A 97 4.99 -10.88 16.40
CA GLY A 97 5.79 -11.99 16.90
C GLY A 97 6.88 -11.61 17.91
N SER A 98 7.34 -10.37 17.85
CA SER A 98 8.27 -9.80 18.86
C SER A 98 7.55 -9.44 20.16
N SER A 99 6.22 -9.38 20.17
CA SER A 99 5.48 -9.07 21.39
C SER A 99 5.40 -10.29 22.30
N SER A 100 5.38 -10.03 23.62
CA SER A 100 5.22 -11.07 24.67
C SER A 100 3.90 -11.85 24.58
N ARG A 101 2.94 -11.35 23.79
CA ARG A 101 1.59 -11.93 23.62
C ARG A 101 1.54 -13.17 22.71
N VAL A 102 2.64 -13.52 22.02
CA VAL A 102 2.66 -14.71 21.16
C VAL A 102 2.89 -15.95 22.02
N GLN A 103 1.84 -16.75 22.19
CA GLN A 103 1.87 -17.98 23.01
C GLN A 103 2.65 -19.12 22.34
N SER A 104 2.70 -19.20 21.01
CA SER A 104 3.37 -20.29 20.29
C SER A 104 4.89 -20.11 20.27
N LYS A 105 5.62 -20.97 21.00
CA LYS A 105 7.10 -21.00 21.03
C LYS A 105 7.68 -21.22 19.62
N LEU A 106 7.06 -22.07 18.81
CA LEU A 106 7.50 -22.36 17.44
C LEU A 106 7.34 -21.14 16.54
N LEU A 107 6.22 -20.44 16.64
CA LEU A 107 5.97 -19.22 15.88
C LEU A 107 6.99 -18.14 16.22
N ARG A 108 7.25 -17.93 17.52
CA ARG A 108 8.27 -16.98 17.99
C ARG A 108 9.67 -17.32 17.44
N LYS A 109 10.05 -18.59 17.46
CA LYS A 109 11.35 -19.04 16.90
C LYS A 109 11.49 -18.69 15.41
N LYS A 110 10.44 -18.92 14.62
CA LYS A 110 10.44 -18.60 13.19
C LYS A 110 10.50 -17.09 12.91
N ILE A 111 9.78 -16.31 13.70
CA ILE A 111 9.81 -14.84 13.56
C ILE A 111 11.16 -14.28 13.96
N ASN A 112 11.75 -14.74 15.07
CA ASN A 112 13.09 -14.32 15.51
C ASN A 112 14.13 -14.65 14.45
N PHE A 113 13.99 -15.81 13.80
CA PHE A 113 14.84 -16.17 12.67
C PHE A 113 14.73 -15.18 11.50
N LEU A 114 13.49 -14.82 11.11
CA LEU A 114 13.24 -13.86 10.04
C LEU A 114 13.82 -12.47 10.39
N ILE A 115 13.67 -12.04 11.64
CA ILE A 115 14.24 -10.79 12.15
C ILE A 115 15.76 -10.82 12.05
N LYS A 116 16.39 -11.89 12.51
CA LYS A 116 17.85 -12.07 12.41
C LYS A 116 18.32 -12.03 10.96
N MET A 117 17.65 -12.74 10.07
CA MET A 117 17.98 -12.77 8.65
C MET A 117 17.93 -11.36 8.02
N LEU A 118 16.90 -10.58 8.34
CA LEU A 118 16.78 -9.22 7.83
C LEU A 118 17.77 -8.26 8.48
N SER A 119 18.07 -8.39 9.76
CA SER A 119 19.10 -7.55 10.41
C SER A 119 20.52 -7.78 9.83
N GLU A 120 20.80 -8.99 9.35
CA GLU A 120 22.06 -9.33 8.71
C GLU A 120 22.09 -9.00 7.20
N TRP A 121 20.94 -8.68 6.60
CA TRP A 121 20.82 -8.48 5.15
C TRP A 121 21.77 -7.40 4.62
N VAL A 122 21.86 -6.25 5.26
CA VAL A 122 22.70 -5.14 4.81
C VAL A 122 24.16 -5.54 4.68
N ASN A 123 24.64 -6.41 5.57
CA ASN A 123 26.03 -6.90 5.57
C ASN A 123 26.23 -8.17 4.70
N ARG A 124 25.16 -8.75 4.17
CA ARG A 124 25.18 -10.03 3.46
C ARG A 124 24.33 -10.03 2.19
N THR A 125 24.35 -8.94 1.44
CA THR A 125 23.56 -8.76 0.20
C THR A 125 23.85 -9.80 -0.88
N ASN A 126 25.04 -10.40 -0.86
CA ASN A 126 25.41 -11.48 -1.76
C ASN A 126 24.66 -12.81 -1.46
N ILE A 127 24.17 -13.01 -0.23
CA ILE A 127 23.47 -14.22 0.21
C ILE A 127 21.96 -14.00 0.16
N LEU A 128 21.48 -12.89 0.73
CA LEU A 128 20.10 -12.46 0.72
C LEU A 128 19.99 -11.15 -0.03
N THR A 129 19.11 -11.11 -1.00
CA THR A 129 18.75 -9.87 -1.70
C THR A 129 17.30 -9.55 -1.46
N ILE A 130 16.99 -8.29 -1.36
CA ILE A 130 15.62 -7.77 -1.32
C ILE A 130 15.29 -7.23 -2.71
N GLY A 131 14.15 -7.66 -3.24
CA GLY A 131 13.60 -7.17 -4.50
C GLY A 131 12.23 -6.55 -4.30
N ALA A 132 11.91 -5.57 -5.13
CA ALA A 132 10.63 -4.89 -5.16
C ALA A 132 10.18 -4.68 -6.61
N ILE A 133 8.91 -4.91 -6.91
CA ILE A 133 8.39 -4.76 -8.29
C ILE A 133 8.51 -3.30 -8.78
N GLY A 134 8.46 -2.31 -7.89
CA GLY A 134 8.61 -0.93 -8.26
C GLY A 134 9.12 -0.06 -7.13
N LYS A 135 9.54 1.17 -7.46
CA LYS A 135 10.12 2.15 -6.54
C LYS A 135 9.27 2.38 -5.27
N GLY A 136 7.93 2.50 -5.42
CA GLY A 136 7.05 2.68 -4.25
C GLY A 136 7.07 1.51 -3.27
N THR A 137 7.29 0.28 -3.74
CA THR A 137 7.47 -0.90 -2.89
C THR A 137 8.84 -0.91 -2.22
N ALA A 138 9.89 -0.49 -2.93
CA ALA A 138 11.23 -0.36 -2.40
C ALA A 138 11.31 0.68 -1.28
N LEU A 139 10.77 1.88 -1.51
CA LEU A 139 10.67 2.94 -0.50
C LEU A 139 9.86 2.51 0.74
N LYS A 140 8.78 1.75 0.52
CA LYS A 140 8.00 1.21 1.65
C LYS A 140 8.81 0.20 2.46
N PHE A 141 9.63 -0.63 1.80
CA PHE A 141 10.50 -1.58 2.51
C PHE A 141 11.54 -0.85 3.35
N GLU A 142 12.20 0.15 2.79
CA GLU A 142 13.16 1.00 3.48
C GLU A 142 12.55 1.66 4.72
N ASP A 143 11.41 2.34 4.57
CA ASP A 143 10.69 2.99 5.67
C ASP A 143 10.32 2.01 6.80
N GLU A 144 9.75 0.85 6.46
CA GLU A 144 9.38 -0.17 7.45
C GLU A 144 10.61 -0.80 8.13
N PHE A 145 11.70 -0.98 7.37
CA PHE A 145 12.96 -1.52 7.87
C PHE A 145 13.61 -0.57 8.89
N LEU A 146 13.76 0.69 8.53
CA LEU A 146 14.32 1.71 9.42
C LEU A 146 13.50 1.85 10.72
N LYS A 147 12.16 1.89 10.60
CA LYS A 147 11.24 1.94 11.75
C LYS A 147 11.34 0.70 12.64
N PHE A 148 11.42 -0.48 12.05
CA PHE A 148 11.44 -1.74 12.79
C PHE A 148 12.74 -1.91 13.58
N PHE A 149 13.87 -1.66 12.94
CA PHE A 149 15.19 -1.79 13.55
C PHE A 149 15.64 -0.53 14.32
N LYS A 150 14.78 0.50 14.39
CA LYS A 150 15.05 1.78 15.08
C LYS A 150 16.36 2.44 14.65
N ILE A 151 16.69 2.32 13.37
CA ILE A 151 17.90 2.92 12.81
C ILE A 151 17.63 4.42 12.66
N LYS A 152 18.36 5.21 13.46
CA LYS A 152 18.38 6.66 13.39
C LYS A 152 19.59 7.06 12.54
N ASN A 153 19.40 7.92 11.55
CA ASN A 153 20.40 8.56 10.69
C ASN A 153 20.81 7.87 9.38
N ARG A 154 20.72 8.67 8.30
CA ARG A 154 21.47 8.70 7.01
C ARG A 154 21.77 7.38 6.25
N LEU A 155 21.21 6.26 6.63
CA LEU A 155 21.28 5.04 5.85
C LEU A 155 20.19 4.97 4.75
N GLU A 156 19.36 6.01 4.61
CA GLU A 156 18.23 6.05 3.70
C GLU A 156 18.63 5.71 2.26
N ASN A 157 19.66 6.35 1.74
CA ASN A 157 20.12 6.07 0.37
C ASN A 157 20.85 4.71 0.26
N ILE A 158 21.61 4.31 1.28
CA ILE A 158 22.37 3.05 1.27
C ILE A 158 21.44 1.84 1.24
N LEU A 159 20.30 1.88 1.92
CA LEU A 159 19.34 0.79 1.92
C LEU A 159 18.66 0.67 0.57
N LEU A 160 18.24 1.78 -0.02
CA LEU A 160 17.55 1.79 -1.31
C LEU A 160 18.45 1.28 -2.45
N GLU A 161 19.73 1.62 -2.45
CA GLU A 161 20.73 1.12 -3.41
C GLU A 161 20.91 -0.40 -3.36
N ASN A 162 20.67 -1.01 -2.19
CA ASN A 162 20.75 -2.46 -2.00
C ASN A 162 19.45 -3.21 -2.32
N ILE A 163 18.37 -2.49 -2.69
CA ILE A 163 17.09 -3.09 -3.11
C ILE A 163 17.04 -3.13 -4.63
N VAL A 164 16.80 -4.31 -5.17
CA VAL A 164 16.65 -4.51 -6.63
C VAL A 164 15.20 -4.19 -7.03
N TYR A 165 14.97 -3.09 -7.76
CA TYR A 165 13.64 -2.68 -8.19
C TYR A 165 13.62 -2.11 -9.62
N SER A 166 12.43 -2.10 -10.25
CA SER A 166 12.24 -1.51 -11.58
C SER A 166 12.00 0.00 -11.46
N LEU A 167 12.68 0.79 -12.30
CA LEU A 167 12.53 2.25 -12.36
C LEU A 167 11.35 2.66 -13.26
N ASP A 168 11.27 2.05 -14.46
CA ASP A 168 10.44 2.59 -15.56
C ASP A 168 9.04 2.01 -15.61
N SER A 169 8.86 0.77 -15.18
CA SER A 169 7.55 0.10 -15.23
C SER A 169 7.37 -0.84 -14.05
N PRO A 170 6.44 -0.56 -13.13
CA PRO A 170 6.23 -1.39 -11.94
C PRO A 170 5.39 -2.64 -12.28
N SER A 171 5.79 -3.40 -13.29
CA SER A 171 5.16 -4.67 -13.63
C SER A 171 6.09 -5.85 -13.34
N GLY A 172 5.51 -7.01 -12.97
CA GLY A 172 6.28 -8.21 -12.73
C GLY A 172 7.03 -8.70 -13.97
N VAL A 173 6.47 -8.50 -15.16
CA VAL A 173 7.08 -8.88 -16.45
C VAL A 173 8.30 -8.01 -16.73
N SER A 174 8.17 -6.70 -16.61
CA SER A 174 9.27 -5.75 -16.79
C SER A 174 10.39 -6.01 -15.79
N TRP A 175 10.05 -6.23 -14.51
CA TRP A 175 11.03 -6.54 -13.47
C TRP A 175 11.85 -7.79 -13.79
N VAL A 176 11.18 -8.88 -14.24
CA VAL A 176 11.86 -10.13 -14.62
C VAL A 176 12.78 -9.88 -15.82
N GLY A 177 12.35 -9.11 -16.83
CA GLY A 177 13.16 -8.78 -18.00
C GLY A 177 14.44 -8.03 -17.63
N GLN A 178 14.32 -7.00 -16.78
CA GLN A 178 15.46 -6.17 -16.36
C GLN A 178 16.49 -6.91 -15.50
N HIS A 179 16.06 -7.95 -14.75
CA HIS A 179 16.91 -8.61 -13.75
C HIS A 179 17.21 -10.09 -14.06
N MET A 180 17.10 -10.49 -15.33
CA MET A 180 17.20 -11.88 -15.77
C MET A 180 18.45 -12.59 -15.28
N GLU A 181 19.63 -12.03 -15.53
CA GLU A 181 20.92 -12.63 -15.16
C GLU A 181 21.04 -12.80 -13.64
N PHE A 182 20.57 -11.81 -12.93
CA PHE A 182 20.58 -11.78 -11.48
C PHE A 182 19.70 -12.88 -10.85
N ILE A 183 18.52 -13.18 -11.42
CA ILE A 183 17.54 -14.09 -10.83
C ILE A 183 17.83 -15.56 -11.10
N ARG A 184 18.51 -15.91 -12.21
CA ARG A 184 18.78 -17.30 -12.64
C ARG A 184 19.44 -18.16 -11.57
N THR A 185 20.32 -17.57 -10.78
CA THR A 185 21.13 -18.29 -9.78
C THR A 185 20.50 -18.35 -8.39
N ARG A 186 19.30 -17.70 -8.21
CA ARG A 186 18.69 -17.50 -6.90
C ARG A 186 17.46 -18.39 -6.64
N HIS A 187 17.23 -18.66 -5.37
CA HIS A 187 15.93 -19.13 -4.89
C HIS A 187 15.06 -17.91 -4.58
N ILE A 188 13.89 -17.83 -5.18
CA ILE A 188 13.01 -16.66 -5.11
C ILE A 188 11.81 -16.93 -4.22
N TYR A 189 11.57 -16.06 -3.25
CA TYR A 189 10.39 -16.04 -2.40
C TYR A 189 9.56 -14.82 -2.77
N ILE A 190 8.41 -15.03 -3.41
CA ILE A 190 7.50 -13.96 -3.83
C ILE A 190 6.54 -13.67 -2.70
N MET A 191 6.66 -12.49 -2.10
CA MET A 191 5.77 -12.01 -1.04
C MET A 191 4.58 -11.30 -1.68
N GLU A 192 3.37 -11.86 -1.53
CA GLU A 192 2.21 -11.41 -2.30
C GLU A 192 0.87 -11.56 -1.57
N GLY A 193 -0.19 -10.95 -2.13
CA GLY A 193 -1.56 -11.17 -1.70
C GLY A 193 -2.11 -12.52 -2.16
N LYS A 194 -3.10 -13.04 -1.43
CA LYS A 194 -3.75 -14.33 -1.73
C LYS A 194 -4.39 -14.32 -3.12
N GLU A 195 -4.92 -13.17 -3.53
CA GLU A 195 -5.67 -12.95 -4.77
C GLU A 195 -4.79 -12.65 -5.99
N ASN A 196 -3.46 -12.57 -5.82
CA ASN A 196 -2.56 -12.26 -6.93
C ASN A 196 -2.53 -13.42 -7.95
N SER A 197 -2.49 -13.05 -9.24
CA SER A 197 -2.37 -14.00 -10.34
C SER A 197 -1.06 -14.79 -10.29
N THR A 198 -1.00 -15.90 -11.00
CA THR A 198 0.22 -16.74 -11.07
C THR A 198 1.26 -16.23 -12.07
N GLY A 199 0.91 -15.29 -12.95
CA GLY A 199 1.72 -14.89 -14.10
C GLY A 199 3.18 -14.56 -13.80
N LEU A 200 3.44 -13.80 -12.72
CA LEU A 200 4.82 -13.52 -12.27
C LEU A 200 5.55 -14.80 -11.86
N SER A 201 4.92 -15.63 -11.04
CA SER A 201 5.53 -16.86 -10.55
C SER A 201 5.79 -17.87 -11.65
N ASP A 202 4.89 -17.97 -12.62
CA ASP A 202 5.01 -18.90 -13.75
C ASP A 202 6.11 -18.46 -14.72
N ASN A 203 6.25 -17.16 -14.94
CA ASN A 203 7.36 -16.59 -15.70
C ASN A 203 8.71 -16.86 -15.01
N LEU A 204 8.78 -16.66 -13.69
CA LEU A 204 9.98 -16.93 -12.91
C LEU A 204 10.34 -18.42 -12.86
N LYS A 205 9.36 -19.33 -12.73
CA LYS A 205 9.61 -20.79 -12.69
C LYS A 205 10.26 -21.32 -13.95
N LYS A 206 9.99 -20.70 -15.11
CA LYS A 206 10.62 -21.09 -16.39
C LYS A 206 12.12 -20.76 -16.44
N ARG A 207 12.61 -19.91 -15.53
CA ARG A 207 13.92 -19.26 -15.63
C ARG A 207 14.80 -19.44 -14.39
N CYS A 208 14.22 -19.81 -13.27
CA CYS A 208 14.89 -19.89 -11.97
C CYS A 208 14.84 -21.29 -11.39
N ARG A 209 15.84 -21.63 -10.58
CA ARG A 209 15.96 -22.95 -9.96
C ARG A 209 14.81 -23.29 -9.00
N LYS A 210 14.35 -22.31 -8.24
CA LYS A 210 13.26 -22.49 -7.28
C LYS A 210 12.50 -21.17 -7.06
N VAL A 211 11.20 -21.24 -7.20
CA VAL A 211 10.29 -20.13 -6.94
C VAL A 211 9.24 -20.58 -5.93
N CYS A 212 9.11 -19.85 -4.83
CA CYS A 212 8.13 -20.10 -3.78
C CYS A 212 7.20 -18.88 -3.65
N ARG A 213 5.90 -19.07 -3.82
CA ARG A 213 4.89 -18.04 -3.52
C ARG A 213 4.55 -18.04 -2.04
N VAL A 214 4.65 -16.88 -1.42
CA VAL A 214 4.36 -16.67 -0.01
C VAL A 214 3.20 -15.70 0.09
N LYS A 215 1.99 -16.22 0.26
CA LYS A 215 0.76 -15.45 0.42
C LYS A 215 0.67 -14.97 1.85
N ILE A 216 0.95 -13.69 2.10
CA ILE A 216 1.07 -13.12 3.44
C ILE A 216 -0.09 -12.23 3.85
N TYR A 217 -0.88 -11.75 2.90
CA TYR A 217 -2.10 -10.99 3.16
C TYR A 217 -3.22 -11.38 2.20
N SER A 218 -4.44 -11.11 2.57
CA SER A 218 -5.63 -11.20 1.72
C SER A 218 -6.32 -9.85 1.67
N ARG A 219 -7.08 -9.63 0.59
CA ARG A 219 -7.94 -8.46 0.41
C ARG A 219 -9.38 -8.93 0.40
N GLU A 220 -10.21 -8.29 1.21
CA GLU A 220 -11.66 -8.47 1.16
C GLU A 220 -12.27 -7.21 0.59
N LYS A 221 -13.09 -7.36 -0.44
CA LYS A 221 -13.80 -6.22 -1.04
C LYS A 221 -14.77 -5.67 -0.01
N MET A 222 -14.73 -4.37 0.18
CA MET A 222 -15.77 -3.64 0.91
C MET A 222 -16.69 -3.02 -0.13
N PRO A 223 -18.01 -3.29 -0.06
CA PRO A 223 -18.95 -2.52 -0.85
C PRO A 223 -18.87 -1.06 -0.40
N ILE A 224 -18.76 -0.14 -1.35
CA ILE A 224 -18.91 1.27 -1.07
C ILE A 224 -20.41 1.48 -0.85
N HIS A 225 -20.81 1.66 0.40
CA HIS A 225 -22.19 1.84 0.81
C HIS A 225 -22.33 3.07 1.70
N GLN A 226 -23.50 3.71 1.67
CA GLN A 226 -23.78 4.92 2.43
C GLN A 226 -23.57 4.71 3.95
N ASP A 227 -23.84 3.50 4.45
CA ASP A 227 -23.61 3.14 5.86
C ASP A 227 -22.13 3.10 6.24
N ASN A 228 -21.25 2.76 5.29
CA ASN A 228 -19.80 2.80 5.49
C ASN A 228 -19.27 4.23 5.60
N LEU A 229 -19.86 5.17 4.88
CA LEU A 229 -19.58 6.61 5.03
C LEU A 229 -19.88 7.11 6.45
N LYS A 230 -21.05 6.77 7.01
CA LYS A 230 -21.43 7.12 8.38
C LYS A 230 -20.43 6.61 9.42
N TYR A 231 -19.95 5.38 9.26
CA TYR A 231 -19.00 4.75 10.18
C TYR A 231 -17.65 5.47 10.20
N PHE A 232 -17.15 5.90 9.05
CA PHE A 232 -15.86 6.59 8.95
C PHE A 232 -15.91 8.06 9.32
N THR A 233 -17.00 8.76 9.05
CA THR A 233 -17.20 10.17 9.45
C THR A 233 -17.23 10.34 10.97
N GLY A 234 -17.92 9.45 11.69
CA GLY A 234 -17.96 9.48 13.16
C GLY A 234 -16.62 9.23 13.86
N LYS A 235 -15.71 8.47 13.25
CA LYS A 235 -14.37 8.17 13.80
C LYS A 235 -13.31 9.24 13.53
N LEU A 236 -13.51 10.08 12.52
CA LEU A 236 -12.52 11.09 12.11
C LEU A 236 -12.67 12.43 12.80
N GLY A 237 -13.59 12.55 13.77
CA GLY A 237 -13.73 13.77 14.57
C GLY A 237 -14.20 14.99 13.79
N CYS A 238 -14.86 14.83 12.64
CA CYS A 238 -15.57 15.92 11.96
C CYS A 238 -16.80 16.26 12.80
N GLU A 239 -16.61 17.14 13.79
CA GLU A 239 -17.71 17.74 14.54
C GLU A 239 -18.63 18.46 13.55
N GLY A 240 -19.85 18.02 13.42
CA GLY A 240 -20.87 18.58 12.52
C GLY A 240 -21.54 17.57 11.59
N LEU A 241 -21.05 16.33 11.50
CA LEU A 241 -21.63 15.29 10.65
C LEU A 241 -22.65 14.41 11.39
N ASN A 242 -23.10 14.81 12.56
CA ASN A 242 -23.88 13.95 13.48
C ASN A 242 -25.36 13.80 13.16
N ASN A 243 -25.91 14.51 12.19
CA ASN A 243 -27.34 14.41 11.88
C ASN A 243 -27.57 13.97 10.44
N GLY A 244 -27.89 12.70 10.30
CA GLY A 244 -28.39 11.97 9.14
C GLY A 244 -28.57 12.72 7.83
N LEU A 245 -28.03 12.18 6.74
CA LEU A 245 -28.00 12.79 5.41
C LEU A 245 -27.18 14.09 5.37
N ILE A 246 -25.89 13.93 5.20
CA ILE A 246 -24.99 15.03 4.93
C ILE A 246 -25.41 15.60 3.58
N ASN A 247 -25.90 16.83 3.61
CA ASN A 247 -26.23 17.56 2.39
C ASN A 247 -24.92 18.10 1.80
N PHE A 248 -24.27 17.30 0.94
CA PHE A 248 -23.03 17.68 0.24
C PHE A 248 -23.30 18.60 -0.98
N LEU A 249 -24.54 19.06 -1.16
CA LEU A 249 -25.01 19.71 -2.38
C LEU A 249 -24.26 20.99 -2.79
N ASN A 250 -23.50 21.59 -1.88
CA ASN A 250 -22.72 22.81 -2.16
C ASN A 250 -21.22 22.63 -1.91
N GLU A 251 -20.76 21.41 -1.70
CA GLU A 251 -19.36 21.12 -1.38
C GLU A 251 -18.64 20.57 -2.61
N ARG A 252 -17.37 20.94 -2.79
CA ARG A 252 -16.52 20.33 -3.80
C ARG A 252 -16.05 18.96 -3.33
N PHE A 253 -16.33 17.94 -4.11
CA PHE A 253 -16.06 16.55 -3.73
C PHE A 253 -14.92 15.97 -4.56
N VAL A 254 -13.81 15.66 -3.91
CA VAL A 254 -12.63 15.07 -4.53
C VAL A 254 -12.47 13.63 -4.06
N VAL A 255 -12.46 12.68 -4.99
CA VAL A 255 -12.27 11.26 -4.68
C VAL A 255 -10.88 10.79 -5.08
N LEU A 256 -10.09 10.39 -4.10
CA LEU A 256 -8.79 9.78 -4.32
C LEU A 256 -8.96 8.29 -4.59
N MET A 257 -8.73 7.89 -5.83
CA MET A 257 -8.82 6.50 -6.27
C MET A 257 -7.42 5.90 -6.47
N THR A 258 -7.16 4.77 -5.80
CA THR A 258 -5.89 4.03 -5.93
C THR A 258 -6.05 2.66 -6.57
N THR A 259 -7.26 2.30 -7.01
CA THR A 259 -7.57 1.03 -7.67
C THR A 259 -8.66 1.23 -8.71
N SER A 260 -8.54 0.57 -9.86
CA SER A 260 -9.56 0.55 -10.91
C SER A 260 -10.68 -0.48 -10.66
N THR A 261 -10.59 -1.24 -9.57
CA THR A 261 -11.60 -2.27 -9.27
C THR A 261 -12.96 -1.63 -9.04
N ASN A 262 -13.97 -2.08 -9.81
CA ASN A 262 -15.34 -1.56 -9.79
C ASN A 262 -15.44 -0.03 -10.05
N LEU A 263 -14.56 0.52 -10.90
CA LEU A 263 -14.48 1.95 -11.16
C LEU A 263 -15.86 2.56 -11.52
N GLY A 264 -16.61 1.97 -12.45
CA GLY A 264 -17.94 2.46 -12.85
C GLY A 264 -18.90 2.52 -11.68
N LYS A 265 -19.08 1.42 -10.93
CA LYS A 265 -19.98 1.39 -9.77
C LYS A 265 -19.59 2.38 -8.68
N ASN A 266 -18.29 2.61 -8.48
CA ASN A 266 -17.81 3.58 -7.51
C ASN A 266 -18.12 5.02 -7.95
N ILE A 267 -17.98 5.31 -9.24
CA ILE A 267 -18.30 6.62 -9.82
C ILE A 267 -19.80 6.89 -9.70
N ASP A 268 -20.64 5.92 -10.10
CA ASP A 268 -22.09 6.03 -10.01
C ASP A 268 -22.52 6.33 -8.57
N PHE A 269 -21.98 5.57 -7.60
CA PHE A 269 -22.24 5.81 -6.18
C PHE A 269 -21.87 7.23 -5.72
N PHE A 270 -20.66 7.71 -6.11
CA PHE A 270 -20.24 9.06 -5.70
C PHE A 270 -21.06 10.14 -6.41
N LYS A 271 -21.48 9.94 -7.66
CA LYS A 271 -22.38 10.86 -8.38
C LYS A 271 -23.77 10.95 -7.76
N GLU A 272 -24.30 9.82 -7.31
CA GLU A 272 -25.58 9.80 -6.57
C GLU A 272 -25.46 10.54 -5.25
N LEU A 273 -24.29 10.43 -4.58
CA LEU A 273 -24.08 11.05 -3.28
C LEU A 273 -23.94 12.57 -3.33
N VAL A 274 -23.25 13.11 -4.36
CA VAL A 274 -22.84 14.54 -4.37
C VAL A 274 -23.46 15.36 -5.50
N GLY A 275 -24.20 14.72 -6.40
CA GLY A 275 -24.65 15.34 -7.64
C GLY A 275 -23.60 15.23 -8.76
N LYS A 276 -24.09 15.24 -10.02
CA LYS A 276 -23.27 14.86 -11.18
C LYS A 276 -22.10 15.79 -11.48
N ASP A 277 -22.22 17.07 -11.14
CA ASP A 277 -21.26 18.11 -11.54
C ASP A 277 -20.21 18.45 -10.46
N SER A 278 -20.34 17.88 -9.26
CA SER A 278 -19.46 18.20 -8.11
C SER A 278 -18.35 17.18 -7.86
N LEU A 279 -18.28 16.12 -8.66
CA LEU A 279 -17.32 15.02 -8.49
C LEU A 279 -16.04 15.28 -9.28
N GLU A 280 -14.90 15.24 -8.60
CA GLU A 280 -13.57 15.22 -9.20
C GLU A 280 -12.77 14.00 -8.73
N ILE A 281 -12.01 13.37 -9.62
CA ILE A 281 -11.17 12.22 -9.32
C ILE A 281 -9.70 12.63 -9.29
N ILE A 282 -8.97 12.16 -8.30
CA ILE A 282 -7.51 12.28 -8.23
C ILE A 282 -6.88 10.88 -8.10
N THR A 283 -5.86 10.59 -8.89
CA THR A 283 -5.22 9.28 -8.92
C THR A 283 -3.75 9.36 -9.32
N HIS A 284 -2.96 8.32 -9.01
CA HIS A 284 -1.60 8.14 -9.52
C HIS A 284 -1.52 7.02 -10.59
N HIS A 285 -2.64 6.42 -10.96
CA HIS A 285 -2.69 5.35 -11.93
C HIS A 285 -3.21 5.86 -13.28
N LYS A 286 -2.34 5.92 -14.28
CA LYS A 286 -2.72 6.27 -15.67
C LYS A 286 -3.90 5.42 -16.17
N LYS A 287 -3.92 4.13 -15.84
CA LYS A 287 -5.03 3.24 -16.20
C LYS A 287 -6.39 3.73 -15.70
N ILE A 288 -6.46 4.28 -14.48
CA ILE A 288 -7.73 4.84 -13.95
C ILE A 288 -8.17 6.03 -14.79
N VAL A 289 -7.23 6.90 -15.18
CA VAL A 289 -7.52 8.05 -16.07
C VAL A 289 -8.05 7.56 -17.41
N ASP A 290 -7.40 6.57 -18.03
CA ASP A 290 -7.78 6.02 -19.31
C ASP A 290 -9.14 5.29 -19.26
N ASP A 291 -9.38 4.52 -18.22
CA ASP A 291 -10.67 3.83 -18.00
C ASP A 291 -11.79 4.85 -17.71
N LEU A 292 -11.52 5.91 -16.94
CA LEU A 292 -12.50 6.95 -16.64
C LEU A 292 -12.91 7.74 -17.87
N LYS A 293 -11.96 8.10 -18.75
CA LYS A 293 -12.25 8.78 -20.03
C LYS A 293 -13.19 7.99 -20.92
N LYS A 294 -13.14 6.65 -20.85
CA LYS A 294 -14.05 5.77 -21.59
C LYS A 294 -15.43 5.65 -20.96
N LEU A 295 -15.48 5.62 -19.62
CA LEU A 295 -16.72 5.43 -18.86
C LEU A 295 -17.51 6.74 -18.76
N ASP A 296 -16.83 7.83 -18.43
CA ASP A 296 -17.44 9.14 -18.23
C ASP A 296 -16.43 10.27 -18.45
N PRO A 297 -16.31 10.77 -19.69
CA PRO A 297 -15.35 11.82 -20.02
C PRO A 297 -15.62 13.18 -19.38
N LYS A 298 -16.82 13.38 -18.79
CA LYS A 298 -17.20 14.64 -18.12
C LYS A 298 -16.66 14.75 -16.71
N VAL A 299 -16.28 13.63 -16.08
CA VAL A 299 -15.72 13.67 -14.72
C VAL A 299 -14.25 14.10 -14.78
N PRO A 300 -13.90 15.27 -14.19
CA PRO A 300 -12.51 15.71 -14.14
C PRO A 300 -11.61 14.70 -13.43
N CYS A 301 -10.44 14.45 -13.99
CA CYS A 301 -9.49 13.52 -13.40
C CYS A 301 -8.08 14.08 -13.43
N THR A 302 -7.48 14.23 -12.25
CA THR A 302 -6.11 14.68 -12.07
C THR A 302 -5.17 13.50 -11.82
N LEU A 303 -4.12 13.38 -12.65
CA LEU A 303 -3.06 12.39 -12.47
C LEU A 303 -1.94 12.99 -11.62
N VAL A 304 -1.56 12.30 -10.56
CA VAL A 304 -0.44 12.66 -9.68
C VAL A 304 0.72 11.71 -9.96
N ASP A 305 1.92 12.24 -10.14
CA ASP A 305 3.09 11.44 -10.54
C ASP A 305 3.58 10.44 -9.48
N SER A 306 3.18 10.63 -8.24
CA SER A 306 3.65 9.82 -7.12
C SER A 306 2.54 9.41 -6.17
N LEU A 307 2.63 8.19 -5.62
CA LEU A 307 1.73 7.72 -4.54
C LEU A 307 2.11 8.31 -3.16
N SER A 308 2.96 9.32 -3.08
CA SER A 308 3.32 9.91 -1.79
C SER A 308 2.18 10.77 -1.23
N PRO A 309 1.91 10.74 0.11
CA PRO A 309 0.91 11.61 0.73
C PRO A 309 1.14 13.09 0.45
N LYS A 310 2.41 13.52 0.44
CA LYS A 310 2.80 14.91 0.17
C LYS A 310 2.45 15.35 -1.25
N ALA A 311 2.69 14.48 -2.26
CA ALA A 311 2.37 14.79 -3.66
C ALA A 311 0.85 14.95 -3.86
N PHE A 312 0.05 14.03 -3.29
CA PHE A 312 -1.41 14.15 -3.33
C PHE A 312 -1.91 15.41 -2.61
N ALA A 313 -1.41 15.68 -1.40
CA ALA A 313 -1.79 16.87 -0.65
C ALA A 313 -1.46 18.16 -1.43
N SER A 314 -0.32 18.22 -2.10
CA SER A 314 0.06 19.38 -2.93
C SER A 314 -0.98 19.66 -4.02
N GLU A 315 -1.43 18.63 -4.75
CA GLU A 315 -2.44 18.82 -5.80
C GLU A 315 -3.81 19.16 -5.21
N ILE A 316 -4.22 18.51 -4.14
CA ILE A 316 -5.51 18.78 -3.48
C ILE A 316 -5.55 20.17 -2.89
N ASN A 317 -4.47 20.64 -2.27
CA ASN A 317 -4.38 22.00 -1.73
C ASN A 317 -4.50 23.07 -2.84
N LYS A 318 -3.93 22.83 -4.04
CA LYS A 318 -4.10 23.70 -5.22
C LYS A 318 -5.58 23.79 -5.65
N LEU A 319 -6.29 22.65 -5.57
CA LEU A 319 -7.73 22.62 -5.89
C LEU A 319 -8.56 23.45 -4.91
N SER A 320 -8.19 23.47 -3.62
CA SER A 320 -8.87 24.29 -2.62
C SER A 320 -8.63 25.80 -2.80
N MET A 321 -7.47 26.19 -3.39
CA MET A 321 -7.13 27.61 -3.61
C MET A 321 -7.74 28.20 -4.89
N LYS A 322 -8.17 27.40 -5.86
CA LYS A 322 -8.76 27.91 -7.11
C LYS A 322 -10.14 28.54 -6.94
N ASN A 323 -10.72 28.48 -5.76
CA ASN A 323 -12.06 29.00 -5.44
C ASN A 323 -12.00 30.28 -4.55
N ASN A 324 -10.83 30.84 -4.33
CA ASN A 324 -10.61 32.16 -3.73
C ASN A 324 -10.18 33.16 -4.81
#